data_d7da2c9f4e4f8ebe06c266e8b91ecae5
#
_entry.id   d7da2c9f4e4f8ebe06c266e8b91ecae5
#
_cell.length_a   1.000
_cell.length_b   1.000
_cell.length_c   1.000
_cell.angle_alpha   90.00
_cell.angle_beta   90.00
_cell.angle_gamma   90.00
#
_symmetry.space_group_name_H-M   'P 1'
#
loop_
_entity.id
_entity.type
_entity.pdbx_description
1 polymer ?
#
loop_
_entity_poly.entity_id
_entity_poly.type
_entity_poly.pdbx_seq_one_letter_code
_entity_poly.pdbx_strand_id
1 'polypeptide(L)'
;MGVPRADGFWGSCDKNNKKNYRTRSSALISRGNNNILIDTSPDLRFQLLKNKIKNISSVLYTHLHADQTHGINDLRVFFLNNKKKIDIYADKKTLTYLKKSFSYSFKNESGYPAIVKANKLKNIFSLGFGNELIKFESIEVKHGKINSIGYIFNNSAYIA
;
A
#
# COMPACT_ATOMS: atom_id res chain seq x y z
N MET A 1 11.15 -0.54 -9.42
CA MET A 1 11.80 0.81 -9.31
C MET A 1 11.08 1.79 -10.22
N GLY A 2 11.08 3.11 -9.89
CA GLY A 2 10.53 4.15 -10.77
C GLY A 2 11.38 4.39 -12.03
N VAL A 3 10.84 5.14 -13.00
CA VAL A 3 11.56 5.63 -14.18
C VAL A 3 11.44 7.15 -14.21
N PRO A 4 12.53 7.93 -14.28
CA PRO A 4 13.90 7.43 -14.17
C PRO A 4 14.20 6.85 -12.79
N ARG A 5 15.28 6.09 -12.68
CA ARG A 5 15.84 5.69 -11.39
C ARG A 5 16.36 6.92 -10.63
N ALA A 6 16.63 6.76 -9.33
CA ALA A 6 17.16 7.85 -8.49
C ALA A 6 18.49 8.44 -8.98
N ASP A 7 19.27 7.66 -9.72
CA ASP A 7 20.52 8.09 -10.37
C ASP A 7 20.30 8.74 -11.76
N GLY A 8 19.04 8.96 -12.15
CA GLY A 8 18.67 9.55 -13.44
C GLY A 8 18.67 8.60 -14.62
N PHE A 9 18.90 7.29 -14.41
CA PHE A 9 18.93 6.31 -15.49
C PHE A 9 17.53 5.96 -16.01
N TRP A 10 17.32 6.03 -17.31
CA TRP A 10 16.04 5.80 -18.00
C TRP A 10 15.89 4.40 -18.61
N GLY A 11 16.97 3.59 -18.60
CA GLY A 11 17.00 2.34 -19.33
C GLY A 11 16.80 2.59 -20.83
N SER A 12 15.94 1.81 -21.47
CA SER A 12 15.57 1.96 -22.89
C SER A 12 14.40 2.91 -23.11
N CYS A 13 13.95 3.63 -22.07
CA CYS A 13 12.83 4.57 -22.21
C CYS A 13 13.28 5.91 -22.78
N ASP A 14 12.52 6.44 -23.75
CA ASP A 14 12.73 7.80 -24.25
C ASP A 14 12.41 8.83 -23.14
N LYS A 15 13.44 9.58 -22.72
CA LYS A 15 13.34 10.61 -21.67
C LYS A 15 12.46 11.81 -22.06
N ASN A 16 12.27 12.05 -23.35
CA ASN A 16 11.45 13.14 -23.85
C ASN A 16 9.95 12.81 -23.86
N ASN A 17 9.60 11.52 -23.78
CA ASN A 17 8.22 11.10 -23.67
C ASN A 17 7.75 11.08 -22.20
N LYS A 18 6.98 12.10 -21.82
CA LYS A 18 6.43 12.24 -20.45
C LYS A 18 5.65 11.01 -19.96
N LYS A 19 5.12 10.18 -20.85
CA LYS A 19 4.43 8.94 -20.50
C LYS A 19 5.37 7.85 -19.99
N ASN A 20 6.67 7.98 -20.19
CA ASN A 20 7.67 7.06 -19.67
C ASN A 20 8.06 7.35 -18.21
N TYR A 21 7.66 8.52 -17.67
CA TYR A 21 7.87 8.79 -16.26
C TYR A 21 6.97 7.90 -15.39
N ARG A 22 7.56 7.08 -14.53
CA ARG A 22 6.87 6.12 -13.67
C ARG A 22 7.29 6.29 -12.22
N THR A 23 6.33 6.47 -11.33
CA THR A 23 6.53 6.27 -9.89
C THR A 23 6.68 4.78 -9.57
N ARG A 24 7.17 4.45 -8.38
CA ARG A 24 7.10 3.07 -7.86
C ARG A 24 5.65 2.65 -7.72
N SER A 25 5.41 1.33 -7.77
CA SER A 25 4.05 0.80 -7.86
C SER A 25 3.26 0.98 -6.55
N SER A 26 2.01 1.30 -6.72
CA SER A 26 0.94 1.25 -5.73
C SER A 26 -0.38 1.30 -6.50
N ALA A 27 -1.45 0.76 -5.95
CA ALA A 27 -2.77 0.84 -6.55
C ALA A 27 -3.81 1.31 -5.55
N LEU A 28 -4.84 1.97 -6.02
CA LEU A 28 -5.98 2.38 -5.21
C LEU A 28 -7.26 1.78 -5.78
N ILE A 29 -8.00 1.08 -4.93
CA ILE A 29 -9.32 0.56 -5.24
C ILE A 29 -10.33 1.42 -4.51
N SER A 30 -11.20 2.09 -5.27
CA SER A 30 -12.21 2.99 -4.72
C SER A 30 -13.62 2.49 -5.00
N ARG A 31 -14.47 2.47 -3.97
CA ARG A 31 -15.90 2.23 -4.09
C ARG A 31 -16.62 3.13 -3.08
N GLY A 32 -17.39 4.10 -3.59
CA GLY A 32 -17.97 5.12 -2.74
C GLY A 32 -16.91 5.86 -1.93
N ASN A 33 -17.06 5.88 -0.61
CA ASN A 33 -16.10 6.50 0.30
C ASN A 33 -14.97 5.55 0.77
N ASN A 34 -14.98 4.30 0.32
CA ASN A 34 -13.91 3.35 0.65
C ASN A 34 -12.76 3.46 -0.34
N ASN A 35 -11.60 3.82 0.17
CA ASN A 35 -10.35 3.85 -0.55
C ASN A 35 -9.41 2.81 0.06
N ILE A 36 -9.23 1.69 -0.62
CA ILE A 36 -8.35 0.59 -0.24
C ILE A 36 -7.07 0.73 -1.04
N LEU A 37 -5.97 0.99 -0.35
CA LEU A 37 -4.66 1.14 -0.96
C LEU A 37 -3.98 -0.23 -1.03
N ILE A 38 -3.34 -0.56 -2.15
CA ILE A 38 -2.42 -1.69 -2.26
C ILE A 38 -1.01 -1.14 -2.30
N ASP A 39 -0.22 -1.51 -1.30
CA ASP A 39 1.14 -1.08 -1.03
C ASP A 39 1.29 0.43 -0.75
N THR A 40 2.26 0.77 0.07
CA THR A 40 2.68 2.13 0.38
C THR A 40 4.03 2.40 -0.25
N SER A 41 4.03 2.74 -1.52
CA SER A 41 5.23 3.10 -2.25
C SER A 41 5.94 4.31 -1.60
N PRO A 42 7.26 4.43 -1.67
CA PRO A 42 7.97 5.66 -1.28
C PRO A 42 7.50 6.93 -2.03
N ASP A 43 6.80 6.77 -3.14
CA ASP A 43 6.20 7.87 -3.91
C ASP A 43 4.74 8.16 -3.48
N LEU A 44 4.26 7.55 -2.38
CA LEU A 44 2.85 7.58 -1.97
C LEU A 44 2.31 9.01 -1.83
N ARG A 45 3.07 9.90 -1.16
CA ARG A 45 2.67 11.30 -1.02
C ARG A 45 2.37 11.95 -2.38
N PHE A 46 3.27 11.79 -3.34
CA PHE A 46 3.08 12.33 -4.69
C PHE A 46 1.85 11.70 -5.38
N GLN A 47 1.70 10.37 -5.27
CA GLN A 47 0.59 9.62 -5.87
C GLN A 47 -0.75 10.09 -5.31
N LEU A 48 -0.87 10.25 -3.99
CA LEU A 48 -2.09 10.71 -3.32
C LEU A 48 -2.45 12.15 -3.71
N LEU A 49 -1.48 13.06 -3.72
CA LEU A 49 -1.67 14.46 -4.10
C LEU A 49 -2.11 14.59 -5.56
N LYS A 50 -1.42 13.89 -6.47
CA LYS A 50 -1.74 13.89 -7.90
C LYS A 50 -3.17 13.43 -8.18
N ASN A 51 -3.63 12.43 -7.44
CA ASN A 51 -4.98 11.86 -7.60
C ASN A 51 -6.02 12.47 -6.65
N LYS A 52 -5.67 13.52 -5.89
CA LYS A 52 -6.55 14.26 -4.97
C LYS A 52 -7.21 13.34 -3.92
N ILE A 53 -6.52 12.28 -3.47
CA ILE A 53 -7.03 11.32 -2.48
C ILE A 53 -7.03 11.97 -1.10
N LYS A 54 -8.18 11.99 -0.43
CA LYS A 54 -8.39 12.65 0.86
C LYS A 54 -8.57 11.69 2.04
N ASN A 55 -8.80 10.40 1.77
CA ASN A 55 -8.94 9.37 2.80
C ASN A 55 -8.39 8.04 2.32
N ILE A 56 -7.92 7.22 3.25
CA ILE A 56 -7.55 5.81 3.06
C ILE A 56 -8.28 5.03 4.15
N SER A 57 -9.07 4.04 3.75
CA SER A 57 -9.85 3.19 4.66
C SER A 57 -9.01 2.03 5.20
N SER A 58 -8.21 1.43 4.34
CA SER A 58 -7.32 0.32 4.69
C SER A 58 -6.18 0.17 3.69
N VAL A 59 -5.16 -0.61 4.07
CA VAL A 59 -4.02 -0.93 3.20
C VAL A 59 -3.84 -2.44 3.12
N LEU A 60 -3.66 -2.94 1.91
CA LEU A 60 -3.24 -4.31 1.60
C LEU A 60 -1.76 -4.29 1.19
N TYR A 61 -0.91 -5.10 1.81
CA TYR A 61 0.49 -5.22 1.38
C TYR A 61 0.71 -6.51 0.61
N THR A 62 1.37 -6.38 -0.53
CA THR A 62 1.73 -7.54 -1.36
C THR A 62 2.94 -8.28 -0.79
N HIS A 63 3.99 -7.58 -0.40
CA HIS A 63 5.20 -8.14 0.18
C HIS A 63 6.07 -7.07 0.85
N LEU A 64 7.20 -7.48 1.42
CA LEU A 64 8.01 -6.67 2.33
C LEU A 64 9.04 -5.73 1.66
N HIS A 65 9.20 -5.73 0.33
CA HIS A 65 10.22 -4.90 -0.32
C HIS A 65 9.99 -3.40 -0.09
N ALA A 66 11.09 -2.64 -0.15
CA ALA A 66 11.10 -1.22 0.18
C ALA A 66 10.20 -0.37 -0.73
N ASP A 67 10.12 -0.71 -2.01
CA ASP A 67 9.28 -0.01 -2.98
C ASP A 67 7.77 -0.26 -2.79
N GLN A 68 7.38 -1.23 -1.93
CA GLN A 68 6.01 -1.48 -1.49
C GLN A 68 5.69 -0.95 -0.09
N THR A 69 6.70 -0.72 0.76
CA THR A 69 6.44 -0.51 2.19
C THR A 69 6.87 0.85 2.74
N HIS A 70 7.83 1.54 2.11
CA HIS A 70 8.51 2.69 2.72
C HIS A 70 7.73 4.01 2.69
N GLY A 71 6.55 4.05 2.07
CA GLY A 71 5.61 5.17 2.17
C GLY A 71 4.62 5.08 3.34
N ILE A 72 4.75 4.10 4.24
CA ILE A 72 3.82 3.89 5.36
C ILE A 72 3.63 5.14 6.23
N ASN A 73 4.63 6.02 6.31
CA ASN A 73 4.58 7.25 7.10
C ASN A 73 3.57 8.27 6.56
N ASP A 74 3.29 8.26 5.27
CA ASP A 74 2.32 9.16 4.66
C ASP A 74 0.87 8.84 5.07
N LEU A 75 0.64 7.67 5.69
CA LEU A 75 -0.64 7.31 6.29
C LEU A 75 -0.97 8.16 7.53
N ARG A 76 0.03 8.82 8.15
CA ARG A 76 -0.14 9.58 9.38
C ARG A 76 -1.18 10.70 9.25
N VAL A 77 -1.24 11.40 8.13
CA VAL A 77 -2.19 12.49 7.91
C VAL A 77 -3.64 12.01 8.00
N PHE A 78 -3.94 10.81 7.50
CA PHE A 78 -5.29 10.25 7.56
C PHE A 78 -5.68 9.84 8.98
N PHE A 79 -4.72 9.31 9.78
CA PHE A 79 -4.94 9.10 11.21
C PHE A 79 -5.19 10.42 11.95
N LEU A 80 -4.41 11.47 11.67
CA LEU A 80 -4.57 12.77 12.35
C LEU A 80 -5.92 13.41 12.06
N ASN A 81 -6.41 13.30 10.81
CA ASN A 81 -7.68 13.84 10.39
C ASN A 81 -8.87 13.05 10.98
N ASN A 82 -8.80 11.73 10.98
CA ASN A 82 -9.93 10.87 11.32
C ASN A 82 -9.88 10.35 12.76
N LYS A 83 -8.75 10.52 13.47
CA LYS A 83 -8.48 9.96 14.81
C LYS A 83 -8.69 8.45 14.92
N LYS A 84 -8.62 7.76 13.77
CA LYS A 84 -8.81 6.31 13.65
C LYS A 84 -7.58 5.68 13.01
N LYS A 85 -7.06 4.61 13.64
CA LYS A 85 -5.97 3.83 13.07
C LYS A 85 -6.41 3.21 11.74
N ILE A 86 -5.49 3.21 10.77
CA ILE A 86 -5.72 2.58 9.48
C ILE A 86 -5.45 1.10 9.60
N ASP A 87 -6.43 0.28 9.25
CA ASP A 87 -6.26 -1.17 9.22
C ASP A 87 -5.32 -1.56 8.06
N ILE A 88 -4.25 -2.30 8.37
CA ILE A 88 -3.36 -2.85 7.36
C ILE A 88 -3.41 -4.37 7.39
N TYR A 89 -3.34 -4.98 6.22
CA TYR A 89 -3.44 -6.43 6.03
C TYR A 89 -2.23 -6.92 5.25
N ALA A 90 -1.57 -7.95 5.75
CA ALA A 90 -0.46 -8.61 5.07
C ALA A 90 -0.28 -10.04 5.61
N ASP A 91 0.56 -10.81 4.93
CA ASP A 91 1.03 -12.08 5.41
C ASP A 91 1.88 -11.93 6.69
N LYS A 92 2.13 -13.04 7.39
CA LYS A 92 2.89 -13.03 8.66
C LYS A 92 4.29 -12.44 8.48
N LYS A 93 4.98 -12.77 7.39
CA LYS A 93 6.36 -12.35 7.13
C LYS A 93 6.44 -10.84 6.91
N THR A 94 5.56 -10.30 6.08
CA THR A 94 5.46 -8.87 5.81
C THR A 94 5.04 -8.09 7.06
N LEU A 95 4.07 -8.58 7.85
CA LEU A 95 3.70 -7.93 9.11
C LEU A 95 4.84 -7.90 10.12
N THR A 96 5.63 -8.97 10.22
CA THR A 96 6.80 -9.02 11.11
C THR A 96 7.84 -7.98 10.69
N TYR A 97 8.10 -7.88 9.39
CA TYR A 97 9.00 -6.88 8.83
C TYR A 97 8.52 -5.45 9.13
N LEU A 98 7.26 -5.16 8.81
CA LEU A 98 6.67 -3.83 9.03
C LEU A 98 6.73 -3.40 10.50
N LYS A 99 6.38 -4.30 11.43
CA LYS A 99 6.43 -4.02 12.88
C LYS A 99 7.85 -3.80 13.38
N LYS A 100 8.86 -4.46 12.79
CA LYS A 100 10.26 -4.27 13.14
C LYS A 100 10.81 -2.96 12.57
N SER A 101 10.59 -2.70 11.29
CA SER A 101 11.16 -1.55 10.56
C SER A 101 10.46 -0.22 10.86
N PHE A 102 9.17 -0.27 11.19
CA PHE A 102 8.32 0.91 11.42
C PHE A 102 7.58 0.81 12.75
N SER A 103 8.27 0.38 13.83
CA SER A 103 7.67 0.10 15.15
C SER A 103 6.80 1.25 15.67
N TYR A 104 7.26 2.49 15.51
CA TYR A 104 6.57 3.71 15.90
C TYR A 104 5.21 3.92 15.20
N SER A 105 4.97 3.29 14.03
CA SER A 105 3.66 3.33 13.36
C SER A 105 2.63 2.40 14.02
N PHE A 106 3.09 1.42 14.81
CA PHE A 106 2.26 0.38 15.44
C PHE A 106 2.10 0.56 16.95
N LYS A 107 3.00 1.30 17.58
CA LYS A 107 3.02 1.51 19.03
C LYS A 107 2.95 2.98 19.37
N ASN A 108 2.36 3.31 20.53
CA ASN A 108 2.45 4.65 21.08
C ASN A 108 3.83 4.82 21.72
N GLU A 109 4.64 5.69 21.16
CA GLU A 109 6.00 5.96 21.67
C GLU A 109 6.23 7.47 21.78
N SER A 110 6.70 7.93 22.96
CA SER A 110 7.20 9.31 23.17
C SER A 110 6.33 10.43 22.55
N GLY A 111 5.02 10.39 22.78
CA GLY A 111 4.08 11.35 22.20
C GLY A 111 3.69 11.08 20.73
N TYR A 112 4.20 10.00 20.14
CA TYR A 112 3.86 9.57 18.80
C TYR A 112 2.76 8.49 18.87
N PRO A 113 1.52 8.78 18.45
CA PRO A 113 0.45 7.78 18.47
C PRO A 113 0.67 6.74 17.38
N ALA A 114 0.33 5.49 17.69
CA ALA A 114 0.24 4.45 16.67
C ALA A 114 -0.81 4.81 15.62
N ILE A 115 -0.42 4.81 14.35
CA ILE A 115 -1.25 5.26 13.22
C ILE A 115 -1.91 4.11 12.47
N VAL A 116 -1.38 2.90 12.59
CA VAL A 116 -1.89 1.71 11.92
C VAL A 116 -2.24 0.58 12.90
N LYS A 117 -3.14 -0.29 12.46
CA LYS A 117 -3.51 -1.53 13.15
C LYS A 117 -3.22 -2.70 12.21
N ALA A 118 -2.38 -3.64 12.67
CA ALA A 118 -1.99 -4.81 11.90
C ALA A 118 -3.04 -5.92 11.99
N ASN A 119 -3.46 -6.43 10.85
CA ASN A 119 -4.36 -7.56 10.72
C ASN A 119 -3.70 -8.64 9.85
N LYS A 120 -3.79 -9.90 10.28
CA LYS A 120 -3.32 -11.02 9.48
C LYS A 120 -4.24 -11.20 8.26
N LEU A 121 -3.64 -11.35 7.09
CA LEU A 121 -4.36 -11.61 5.86
C LEU A 121 -5.05 -12.98 5.93
N LYS A 122 -6.27 -13.05 5.38
CA LYS A 122 -7.05 -14.29 5.16
C LYS A 122 -7.13 -14.54 3.66
N ASN A 123 -7.33 -15.78 3.26
CA ASN A 123 -7.47 -16.13 1.83
C ASN A 123 -8.67 -15.44 1.18
N ILE A 124 -9.81 -15.39 1.87
CA ILE A 124 -11.01 -14.68 1.42
C ILE A 124 -11.43 -13.74 2.54
N PHE A 125 -11.69 -12.48 2.17
CA PHE A 125 -12.11 -11.42 3.10
C PHE A 125 -12.86 -10.31 2.35
N SER A 126 -13.51 -9.43 3.10
CA SER A 126 -14.17 -8.25 2.53
C SER A 126 -13.71 -6.99 3.28
N LEU A 127 -13.53 -5.91 2.55
CA LEU A 127 -13.19 -4.60 3.08
C LEU A 127 -14.20 -3.56 2.59
N GLY A 128 -14.47 -2.57 3.45
CA GLY A 128 -15.43 -1.51 3.19
C GLY A 128 -16.57 -1.52 4.21
N PHE A 129 -17.62 -0.74 3.96
CA PHE A 129 -18.74 -0.55 4.87
C PHE A 129 -20.07 -0.66 4.10
N GLY A 130 -21.07 -1.28 4.73
CA GLY A 130 -22.42 -1.38 4.18
C GLY A 130 -22.43 -1.96 2.76
N ASN A 131 -23.10 -1.31 1.85
CA ASN A 131 -23.22 -1.73 0.44
C ASN A 131 -21.96 -1.49 -0.40
N GLU A 132 -20.92 -0.89 0.19
CA GLU A 132 -19.65 -0.60 -0.48
C GLU A 132 -18.59 -1.67 -0.20
N LEU A 133 -18.96 -2.82 0.37
CA LEU A 133 -18.08 -3.95 0.59
C LEU A 133 -17.49 -4.48 -0.72
N ILE A 134 -16.18 -4.69 -0.72
CA ILE A 134 -15.44 -5.33 -1.81
C ILE A 134 -14.90 -6.64 -1.27
N LYS A 135 -15.25 -7.74 -1.94
CA LYS A 135 -14.71 -9.07 -1.64
C LYS A 135 -13.35 -9.22 -2.32
N PHE A 136 -12.40 -9.73 -1.57
CA PHE A 136 -11.05 -10.04 -2.03
C PHE A 136 -10.75 -11.52 -1.84
N GLU A 137 -9.99 -12.05 -2.76
CA GLU A 137 -9.26 -13.31 -2.61
C GLU A 137 -7.77 -13.01 -2.70
N SER A 138 -6.99 -13.55 -1.76
CA SER A 138 -5.53 -13.44 -1.77
C SER A 138 -4.91 -14.73 -2.26
N ILE A 139 -3.99 -14.62 -3.19
CA ILE A 139 -3.22 -15.73 -3.74
C ILE A 139 -1.73 -15.50 -3.52
N GLU A 140 -1.00 -16.56 -3.25
CA GLU A 140 0.46 -16.50 -3.14
C GLU A 140 1.09 -16.65 -4.52
N VAL A 141 2.02 -15.75 -4.86
CA VAL A 141 2.70 -15.68 -6.17
C VAL A 141 4.20 -15.67 -5.95
N LYS A 142 4.95 -16.42 -6.76
CA LYS A 142 6.41 -16.39 -6.70
C LYS A 142 6.95 -15.04 -7.16
N HIS A 143 7.84 -14.44 -6.36
CA HIS A 143 8.51 -13.19 -6.64
C HIS A 143 10.01 -13.31 -6.36
N GLY A 144 10.75 -13.84 -7.33
CA GLY A 144 12.17 -14.17 -7.17
C GLY A 144 12.39 -15.18 -6.04
N LYS A 145 13.13 -14.77 -5.00
CA LYS A 145 13.43 -15.61 -3.82
C LYS A 145 12.42 -15.52 -2.69
N ILE A 146 11.39 -14.71 -2.84
CA ILE A 146 10.30 -14.56 -1.86
C ILE A 146 8.96 -14.80 -2.53
N ASN A 147 7.90 -14.87 -1.72
CA ASN A 147 6.54 -14.85 -2.22
C ASN A 147 5.95 -13.44 -2.06
N SER A 148 5.08 -13.06 -2.97
CA SER A 148 4.24 -11.88 -2.97
C SER A 148 2.79 -12.33 -2.89
N ILE A 149 1.90 -11.45 -2.41
CA ILE A 149 0.46 -11.68 -2.42
C ILE A 149 -0.16 -10.96 -3.61
N GLY A 150 -0.84 -11.70 -4.46
CA GLY A 150 -1.76 -11.17 -5.44
C GLY A 150 -3.16 -11.01 -4.84
N TYR A 151 -3.89 -10.01 -5.27
CA TYR A 151 -5.26 -9.72 -4.82
C TYR A 151 -6.21 -9.80 -5.99
N ILE A 152 -7.21 -10.67 -5.89
CA ILE A 152 -8.32 -10.80 -6.84
C ILE A 152 -9.54 -10.13 -6.23
N PHE A 153 -10.21 -9.29 -6.99
CA PHE A 153 -11.42 -8.57 -6.57
C PHE A 153 -12.28 -8.27 -7.79
N ASN A 154 -13.58 -8.52 -7.68
CA ASN A 154 -14.49 -8.47 -8.82
C ASN A 154 -13.92 -9.31 -9.99
N ASN A 155 -13.81 -8.73 -11.20
CA ASN A 155 -13.23 -9.36 -12.39
C ASN A 155 -11.79 -8.88 -12.67
N SER A 156 -11.07 -8.48 -11.64
CA SER A 156 -9.73 -7.89 -11.76
C SER A 156 -8.74 -8.57 -10.79
N ALA A 157 -7.46 -8.50 -11.12
CA ALA A 157 -6.38 -8.95 -10.24
C ALA A 157 -5.26 -7.90 -10.20
N TYR A 158 -4.66 -7.72 -9.03
CA TYR A 158 -3.43 -6.97 -8.85
C TYR A 158 -2.33 -7.94 -8.42
N ILE A 159 -1.24 -7.96 -9.18
CA ILE A 159 -0.04 -8.78 -8.92
C ILE A 159 1.18 -7.86 -9.04
N ALA A 160 2.05 -7.85 -8.02
CA ALA A 160 3.27 -7.04 -7.95
C ALA A 160 4.52 -7.91 -7.98
#